data_af719df15bf85e4ac2c0e8cf9bef6f53
#
_entry.id   af719df15bf85e4ac2c0e8cf9bef6f53
#
_cell.length_a   1.000
_cell.length_b   1.000
_cell.length_c   1.000
_cell.angle_alpha   90.00
_cell.angle_beta   90.00
_cell.angle_gamma   90.00
#
_symmetry.space_group_name_H-M   'P 1'
#
loop_
_entity.id
_entity.type
_entity.pdbx_description
1 polymer ?
#
loop_
_entity_poly.entity_id
_entity_poly.type
_entity_poly.pdbx_seq_one_letter_code
_entity_poly.pdbx_strand_id
1 'polypeptide(L)' 'MSLLWSPPVYVKAKRPGIRHGVSHVEGAAEELMAWNTKGPRWTKAVQSCVDAFEGRVSPQEVREAFEASVYLSPE' A
#
# COMPACT_ATOMS: atom_id res chain seq x y z
N MET A 1 -6.10 -18.24 1.70
CA MET A 1 -6.80 -16.97 1.96
C MET A 1 -6.30 -15.92 0.99
N SER A 2 -7.22 -15.14 0.41
CA SER A 2 -6.82 -14.12 -0.56
C SER A 2 -6.45 -12.83 0.13
N LEU A 3 -5.31 -12.24 -0.25
CA LEU A 3 -4.89 -10.95 0.27
C LEU A 3 -5.15 -9.84 -0.77
N LEU A 4 -6.23 -9.99 -1.52
CA LEU A 4 -6.62 -9.06 -2.57
C LEU A 4 -7.63 -8.05 -2.03
N TRP A 5 -7.64 -6.86 -2.64
CA TRP A 5 -8.65 -5.86 -2.35
C TRP A 5 -9.18 -5.26 -3.66
N SER A 6 -10.25 -4.49 -3.54
CA SER A 6 -10.91 -3.88 -4.68
C SER A 6 -11.57 -2.58 -4.21
N PRO A 7 -11.51 -1.50 -5.00
CA PRO A 7 -10.79 -1.36 -6.27
C PRO A 7 -9.29 -1.21 -6.04
N PRO A 8 -8.48 -1.33 -7.11
CA PRO A 8 -7.03 -1.13 -6.98
C PRO A 8 -6.69 0.28 -6.54
N VAL A 9 -5.58 0.42 -5.84
CA VAL A 9 -5.00 1.74 -5.55
C VAL A 9 -3.92 2.00 -6.59
N TYR A 10 -4.03 3.11 -7.30
CA TYR A 10 -3.09 3.44 -8.37
C TYR A 10 -1.97 4.30 -7.84
N VAL A 11 -0.74 3.91 -8.14
CA VAL A 11 0.45 4.64 -7.75
C VAL A 11 1.22 5.03 -9.00
N LYS A 12 2.06 6.04 -8.89
CA LYS A 12 2.92 6.42 -10.00
C LYS A 12 4.00 5.37 -10.18
N ALA A 13 4.11 4.87 -11.42
CA ALA A 13 5.24 4.02 -11.76
C ALA A 13 6.49 4.90 -11.92
N LYS A 14 7.64 4.26 -12.03
CA LYS A 14 8.90 4.99 -12.18
C LYS A 14 8.93 5.83 -13.45
N ARG A 15 8.16 5.45 -14.47
CA ARG A 15 8.10 6.20 -15.73
C ARG A 15 6.99 7.22 -15.66
N PRO A 16 7.26 8.48 -16.09
CA PRO A 16 6.22 9.51 -16.11
C PRO A 16 5.02 9.08 -16.95
N GLY A 17 3.83 9.39 -16.47
CA GLY A 17 2.60 9.12 -17.20
C GLY A 17 2.08 7.71 -17.08
N ILE A 18 2.79 6.82 -16.41
CA ILE A 18 2.36 5.44 -16.22
C ILE A 18 1.94 5.24 -14.78
N ARG A 19 0.78 4.63 -14.58
CA ARG A 19 0.28 4.30 -13.26
C ARG A 19 0.22 2.80 -13.10
N HIS A 20 0.53 2.35 -11.90
CA HIS A 20 0.51 0.95 -11.54
C HIS A 20 -0.61 0.70 -10.54
N GLY A 21 -1.48 -0.25 -10.84
CA GLY A 21 -2.58 -0.59 -9.94
C GLY A 21 -2.16 -1.63 -8.93
N VAL A 22 -2.31 -1.32 -7.66
CA VAL A 22 -1.98 -2.22 -6.56
C VAL A 22 -3.28 -2.74 -5.97
N SER A 23 -3.47 -4.03 -5.99
CA SER A 23 -4.72 -4.65 -5.54
C SER A 23 -4.49 -5.81 -4.56
N HIS A 24 -3.29 -5.91 -3.98
CA HIS A 24 -3.03 -6.95 -2.99
C HIS A 24 -1.99 -6.48 -1.99
N VAL A 25 -1.99 -7.14 -0.83
CA VAL A 25 -1.13 -6.74 0.29
C VAL A 25 0.34 -6.84 -0.05
N GLU A 26 0.73 -7.90 -0.76
CA GLU A 26 2.13 -8.09 -1.13
C GLU A 26 2.63 -6.97 -2.05
N GLY A 27 1.81 -6.56 -3.01
CA GLY A 27 2.15 -5.47 -3.90
C GLY A 27 2.31 -4.15 -3.15
N ALA A 28 1.42 -3.90 -2.17
CA ALA A 28 1.52 -2.70 -1.36
C ALA A 28 2.82 -2.70 -0.55
N ALA A 29 3.18 -3.84 0.03
CA ALA A 29 4.41 -3.95 0.81
C ALA A 29 5.63 -3.66 -0.05
N GLU A 30 5.66 -4.21 -1.28
CA GLU A 30 6.76 -3.97 -2.20
C GLU A 30 6.87 -2.50 -2.56
N GLU A 31 5.73 -1.85 -2.84
CA GLU A 31 5.72 -0.42 -3.14
C GLU A 31 6.27 0.39 -1.99
N LEU A 32 5.81 0.10 -0.77
CA LEU A 32 6.24 0.84 0.40
C LEU A 32 7.73 0.69 0.66
N MET A 33 8.28 -0.49 0.40
CA MET A 33 9.71 -0.72 0.59
C MET A 33 10.56 0.05 -0.40
N ALA A 34 9.99 0.41 -1.55
CA ALA A 34 10.72 1.14 -2.58
C ALA A 34 10.70 2.66 -2.36
N TRP A 35 9.91 3.15 -1.43
CA TRP A 35 9.79 4.60 -1.22
C TRP A 35 11.01 5.16 -0.49
N ASN A 36 11.42 6.36 -0.91
CA ASN A 36 12.54 7.07 -0.26
C ASN A 36 12.09 7.77 1.01
N THR A 37 10.88 8.31 1.01
CA THR A 37 10.33 9.05 2.14
C THR A 37 9.53 8.12 3.03
N LYS A 38 9.86 8.09 4.31
CA LYS A 38 9.20 7.23 5.28
C LYS A 38 8.75 8.09 6.46
N GLY A 39 7.46 8.06 6.74
CA GLY A 39 6.89 8.84 7.82
C GLY A 39 5.82 8.06 8.54
N PRO A 40 4.99 8.75 9.36
CA PRO A 40 3.96 8.05 10.14
C PRO A 40 2.97 7.28 9.29
N ARG A 41 2.56 7.82 8.14
CA ARG A 41 1.64 7.12 7.26
C ARG A 41 2.29 5.90 6.63
N TRP A 42 3.56 6.02 6.26
CA TRP A 42 4.31 4.89 5.73
C TRP A 42 4.40 3.78 6.77
N THR A 43 4.76 4.15 8.00
CA THR A 43 4.89 3.19 9.10
C THR A 43 3.57 2.47 9.34
N LYS A 44 2.46 3.22 9.36
CA LYS A 44 1.15 2.63 9.58
C LYS A 44 0.78 1.67 8.45
N ALA A 45 1.08 2.03 7.21
CA ALA A 45 0.77 1.18 6.07
C ALA A 45 1.59 -0.11 6.11
N VAL A 46 2.87 -0.01 6.45
CA VAL A 46 3.73 -1.19 6.58
C VAL A 46 3.23 -2.09 7.68
N GLN A 47 2.87 -1.52 8.83
CA GLN A 47 2.36 -2.30 9.94
C GLN A 47 1.05 -3.00 9.56
N SER A 48 0.19 -2.33 8.81
CA SER A 48 -1.05 -2.93 8.33
C SER A 48 -0.77 -4.13 7.44
N CYS A 49 0.26 -4.03 6.58
CA CYS A 49 0.64 -5.16 5.73
C CYS A 49 1.08 -6.35 6.58
N VAL A 50 1.91 -6.11 7.59
CA VAL A 50 2.37 -7.17 8.49
C VAL A 50 1.17 -7.80 9.20
N ASP A 51 0.27 -6.97 9.71
CA ASP A 51 -0.91 -7.45 10.41
C ASP A 51 -1.80 -8.30 9.51
N ALA A 52 -1.92 -7.93 8.24
CA ALA A 52 -2.71 -8.71 7.30
C ALA A 52 -2.06 -10.05 6.99
N PHE A 53 -0.73 -10.09 6.87
CA PHE A 53 -0.02 -11.35 6.68
C PHE A 53 -0.23 -12.28 7.86
N GLU A 54 -0.42 -11.72 9.05
CA GLU A 54 -0.66 -12.50 10.26
C GLU A 54 -2.14 -12.74 10.53
N GLY A 55 -3.00 -12.25 9.65
CA GLY A 55 -4.43 -12.48 9.78
C GLY A 55 -5.15 -11.59 10.79
N ARG A 56 -4.50 -10.52 11.23
CA ARG A 56 -5.09 -9.62 12.25
C ARG A 56 -6.02 -8.58 11.68
N VAL A 57 -5.77 -8.16 10.44
CA VAL A 57 -6.61 -7.17 9.76
C VAL A 57 -6.94 -7.69 8.38
N SER A 58 -8.01 -7.14 7.79
CA SER A 58 -8.43 -7.54 6.46
C SER A 58 -7.60 -6.82 5.40
N PRO A 59 -7.52 -7.39 4.18
CA PRO A 59 -6.87 -6.68 3.08
C PRO A 59 -7.47 -5.30 2.81
N GLN A 60 -8.78 -5.15 3.05
CA GLN A 60 -9.45 -3.87 2.84
C GLN A 60 -8.90 -2.79 3.77
N GLU A 61 -8.56 -3.16 5.00
CA GLU A 61 -7.97 -2.23 5.94
C GLU A 61 -6.57 -1.81 5.48
N VAL A 62 -5.81 -2.75 4.91
CA VAL A 62 -4.50 -2.43 4.33
C VAL A 62 -4.67 -1.47 3.17
N ARG A 63 -5.69 -1.70 2.34
CA ARG A 63 -5.98 -0.82 1.22
C ARG A 63 -6.18 0.62 1.69
N GLU A 64 -6.96 0.80 2.75
CA GLU A 64 -7.23 2.14 3.27
C GLU A 64 -5.96 2.82 3.78
N ALA A 65 -5.14 2.10 4.52
CA ALA A 65 -3.89 2.64 5.03
C ALA A 65 -2.92 2.97 3.90
N PHE A 66 -2.85 2.08 2.91
CA PHE A 66 -1.98 2.27 1.77
C PHE A 66 -2.45 3.46 0.92
N GLU A 67 -3.75 3.56 0.69
CA GLU A 67 -4.32 4.66 -0.07
C GLU A 67 -4.03 6.00 0.61
N ALA A 68 -4.19 6.08 1.92
CA ALA A 68 -3.87 7.29 2.67
C ALA A 68 -2.40 7.64 2.52
N SER A 69 -1.54 6.63 2.57
CA SER A 69 -0.11 6.82 2.41
C SER A 69 0.24 7.36 1.03
N VAL A 70 -0.43 6.84 -0.01
CA VAL A 70 -0.17 7.25 -1.39
C VAL A 70 -0.64 8.68 -1.65
N TYR A 71 -1.86 9.00 -1.21
CA TYR A 71 -2.48 10.26 -1.59
C TYR A 71 -2.20 11.40 -0.63
N LEU A 72 -1.81 11.13 0.61
CA LEU A 72 -1.62 12.16 1.61
C LEU A 72 -0.16 12.40 1.97
N SER A 73 0.74 11.56 1.50
CA SER A 73 2.16 11.76 1.74
C SER A 73 2.74 12.70 0.71
N PRO A 74 3.55 13.67 1.15
CA PRO A 74 4.29 14.48 0.19
C PRO A 74 5.35 13.63 -0.50
N GLU A 75 5.46 13.82 -1.78
CA GLU A 75 6.43 13.07 -2.58
C GLU A 75 7.45 14.00 -3.14
#